data_3379f6f1c1d1d32502bd76ebe4e507d7
#
_entry.id   3379f6f1c1d1d32502bd76ebe4e507d7
#
_cell.length_a   1.000
_cell.length_b   1.000
_cell.length_c   1.000
_cell.angle_alpha   90.00
_cell.angle_beta   90.00
_cell.angle_gamma   90.00
#
_symmetry.space_group_name_H-M   'P 1'
#
loop_
_entity.id
_entity.type
_entity.pdbx_description
1 polymer ?
#
loop_
_entity_poly.entity_id
_entity_poly.type
_entity_poly.pdbx_seq_one_letter_code
_entity_poly.pdbx_strand_id
1 'polypeptide(L)'
;MDFSGHCEGGAVRMRELGIFSRTYEVKDLEETCRRMRAQGLFHTQFNLSNAGLDTLPEHADEEVLEKIRKITKRYEIRLDALSGTFNMIDPDPERIKAGCRQFKEQCRIAKELGIPVVTLCTGSKHPTDKWTWYEDNLKESSWTDLMRTTEELLGYAQEYDVVLGVETEAGNIINTPLRARKYLDQAGSPRLKIIMDGANLFRPEQVKDMRQVLDEAFELLGKDIVIAHAKDFSFHGDISFVAAGQGILDFPYYIHLLEHYGYHGPLIMHGLSEEQVPASCRFLKRAMTEGGTLDE
;
A
#
# COMPACT_ATOMS: atom_id res chain seq x y z
N MET A 1 -23.19 8.23 -1.68
CA MET A 1 -23.32 7.92 -3.12
C MET A 1 -23.55 6.44 -3.24
N ASP A 2 -24.67 6.07 -3.84
CA ASP A 2 -25.19 4.71 -3.92
C ASP A 2 -24.48 3.94 -5.04
N PHE A 3 -23.87 2.78 -4.74
CA PHE A 3 -23.18 1.91 -5.67
C PHE A 3 -23.98 0.63 -6.00
N SER A 4 -25.31 0.71 -5.98
CA SER A 4 -26.16 -0.42 -6.37
C SER A 4 -26.39 -0.45 -7.88
N GLY A 5 -25.41 -0.89 -8.66
CA GLY A 5 -25.55 -1.26 -10.07
C GLY A 5 -25.83 -2.75 -10.21
N HIS A 6 -27.01 -3.13 -10.68
CA HIS A 6 -27.41 -4.52 -10.96
C HIS A 6 -26.51 -5.17 -12.01
N CYS A 7 -26.00 -6.37 -11.72
CA CYS A 7 -25.23 -7.22 -12.63
C CYS A 7 -26.16 -8.00 -13.55
N GLU A 8 -26.19 -7.68 -14.84
CA GLU A 8 -26.58 -8.62 -15.90
C GLU A 8 -25.32 -9.29 -16.44
N GLY A 9 -25.34 -10.63 -16.58
CA GLY A 9 -24.46 -11.57 -17.25
C GLY A 9 -23.01 -11.14 -17.46
N GLY A 10 -22.15 -11.20 -16.41
CA GLY A 10 -20.84 -10.60 -16.45
C GLY A 10 -19.76 -11.53 -16.98
N ALA A 11 -19.10 -11.12 -18.04
CA ALA A 11 -17.70 -11.50 -18.23
C ALA A 11 -16.92 -11.11 -16.97
N VAL A 12 -16.22 -12.06 -16.34
CA VAL A 12 -15.32 -11.79 -15.20
C VAL A 12 -14.35 -10.69 -15.63
N ARG A 13 -14.54 -9.48 -15.09
CA ARG A 13 -13.66 -8.36 -15.41
C ARG A 13 -12.33 -8.64 -14.74
N MET A 14 -11.34 -9.05 -15.53
CA MET A 14 -9.99 -9.29 -15.00
C MET A 14 -9.52 -8.06 -14.24
N ARG A 15 -9.05 -8.26 -13.00
CA ARG A 15 -8.46 -7.23 -12.15
C ARG A 15 -7.30 -6.57 -12.89
N GLU A 16 -7.18 -5.25 -12.78
CA GLU A 16 -6.08 -4.52 -13.39
C GLU A 16 -4.81 -4.63 -12.56
N LEU A 17 -3.65 -4.66 -13.23
CA LEU A 17 -2.35 -4.63 -12.59
C LEU A 17 -1.85 -3.19 -12.51
N GLY A 18 -1.25 -2.89 -11.38
CA GLY A 18 -0.54 -1.65 -11.15
C GLY A 18 0.88 -1.92 -10.63
N ILE A 19 1.61 -0.84 -10.37
CA ILE A 19 2.99 -0.93 -9.89
C ILE A 19 3.32 0.23 -8.95
N PHE A 20 4.20 -0.01 -8.00
CA PHE A 20 4.80 1.05 -7.22
C PHE A 20 5.79 1.83 -8.10
N SER A 21 5.57 3.13 -8.29
CA SER A 21 6.33 3.93 -9.27
C SER A 21 7.84 3.95 -9.02
N ARG A 22 8.28 3.76 -7.77
CA ARG A 22 9.71 3.66 -7.44
C ARG A 22 10.42 2.42 -7.97
N THR A 23 9.71 1.44 -8.49
CA THR A 23 10.30 0.35 -9.28
C THR A 23 11.11 0.89 -10.46
N TYR A 24 10.70 2.04 -10.99
CA TYR A 24 11.45 2.77 -12.01
C TYR A 24 12.38 3.78 -11.31
N GLU A 25 13.67 3.48 -11.27
CA GLU A 25 14.69 4.30 -10.61
C GLU A 25 15.03 5.57 -11.41
N VAL A 26 14.01 6.33 -11.81
CA VAL A 26 14.17 7.58 -12.56
C VAL A 26 13.42 8.73 -11.88
N LYS A 27 14.06 9.91 -11.88
CA LYS A 27 13.48 11.16 -11.35
C LYS A 27 12.84 11.99 -12.47
N ASP A 28 12.20 11.31 -13.41
CA ASP A 28 11.50 11.87 -14.57
C ASP A 28 10.16 11.15 -14.71
N LEU A 29 9.08 11.87 -14.43
CA LEU A 29 7.74 11.32 -14.45
C LEU A 29 7.29 10.91 -15.86
N GLU A 30 7.68 11.66 -16.90
CA GLU A 30 7.30 11.32 -18.26
C GLU A 30 7.95 10.01 -18.70
N GLU A 31 9.22 9.81 -18.37
CA GLU A 31 9.93 8.57 -18.62
C GLU A 31 9.34 7.41 -17.79
N THR A 32 9.01 7.64 -16.51
CA THR A 32 8.31 6.65 -15.67
C THR A 32 6.99 6.20 -16.30
N CYS A 33 6.14 7.15 -16.69
CA CYS A 33 4.86 6.86 -17.34
C CYS A 33 5.03 6.13 -18.68
N ARG A 34 6.01 6.51 -19.47
CA ARG A 34 6.32 5.86 -20.74
C ARG A 34 6.71 4.39 -20.55
N ARG A 35 7.55 4.08 -19.55
CA ARG A 35 7.96 2.71 -19.22
C ARG A 35 6.79 1.89 -18.70
N MET A 36 5.97 2.44 -17.80
CA MET A 36 4.75 1.79 -17.33
C MET A 36 3.83 1.42 -18.50
N ARG A 37 3.57 2.35 -19.41
CA ARG A 37 2.73 2.12 -20.59
C ARG A 37 3.30 1.05 -21.52
N ALA A 38 4.62 1.04 -21.73
CA ALA A 38 5.29 0.03 -22.55
C ALA A 38 5.13 -1.39 -21.97
N GLN A 39 4.92 -1.52 -20.67
CA GLN A 39 4.66 -2.78 -19.97
C GLN A 39 3.16 -3.09 -19.77
N GLY A 40 2.27 -2.22 -20.30
CA GLY A 40 0.82 -2.38 -20.20
C GLY A 40 0.24 -2.10 -18.82
N LEU A 41 0.91 -1.24 -18.04
CA LEU A 41 0.51 -0.83 -16.70
C LEU A 41 -0.07 0.58 -16.72
N PHE A 42 -1.22 0.75 -16.04
CA PHE A 42 -1.99 2.00 -16.02
C PHE A 42 -2.29 2.49 -14.61
N HIS A 43 -2.05 1.69 -13.60
CA HIS A 43 -2.30 1.95 -12.19
C HIS A 43 -1.01 2.06 -11.41
N THR A 44 -0.95 2.99 -10.45
CA THR A 44 0.25 3.14 -9.63
C THR A 44 -0.02 3.62 -8.22
N GLN A 45 0.74 3.05 -7.27
CA GLN A 45 1.08 3.73 -6.04
C GLN A 45 2.22 4.69 -6.36
N PHE A 46 1.91 5.98 -6.34
CA PHE A 46 2.81 7.02 -6.80
C PHE A 46 3.77 7.49 -5.71
N ASN A 47 5.00 7.75 -6.10
CA ASN A 47 5.98 8.41 -5.25
C ASN A 47 6.47 9.70 -5.91
N LEU A 48 6.46 10.80 -5.20
CA LEU A 48 6.83 12.11 -5.73
C LEU A 48 8.30 12.20 -6.20
N SER A 49 9.15 11.27 -5.74
CA SER A 49 10.54 11.20 -6.22
C SER A 49 10.65 10.93 -7.73
N ASN A 50 9.67 10.27 -8.34
CA ASN A 50 9.61 10.10 -9.80
C ASN A 50 9.27 11.40 -10.53
N ALA A 51 8.72 12.40 -9.83
CA ALA A 51 8.51 13.76 -10.37
C ALA A 51 9.64 14.74 -10.00
N GLY A 52 10.74 14.24 -9.43
CA GLY A 52 11.90 15.05 -9.04
C GLY A 52 11.77 15.77 -7.71
N LEU A 53 10.73 15.47 -6.91
CA LEU A 53 10.55 15.98 -5.56
C LEU A 53 11.11 14.99 -4.53
N ASP A 54 11.17 15.41 -3.26
CA ASP A 54 11.33 14.47 -2.15
C ASP A 54 10.07 13.61 -2.00
N THR A 55 10.21 12.42 -1.42
CA THR A 55 9.04 11.53 -1.15
C THR A 55 8.01 12.23 -0.26
N LEU A 56 8.47 13.02 0.71
CA LEU A 56 7.67 13.86 1.59
C LEU A 56 8.22 15.29 1.53
N PRO A 57 7.80 16.10 0.54
CA PRO A 57 8.27 17.47 0.42
C PRO A 57 7.65 18.36 1.50
N GLU A 58 8.35 19.41 1.89
CA GLU A 58 7.78 20.48 2.74
C GLU A 58 6.71 21.28 1.98
N HIS A 59 6.86 21.40 0.66
CA HIS A 59 5.92 22.07 -0.23
C HIS A 59 6.09 21.58 -1.67
N ALA A 60 4.99 21.56 -2.44
CA ALA A 60 5.01 21.37 -3.88
C ALA A 60 4.23 22.49 -4.56
N ASP A 61 4.90 23.19 -5.49
CA ASP A 61 4.33 24.29 -6.24
C ASP A 61 3.23 23.81 -7.20
N GLU A 62 2.23 24.66 -7.45
CA GLU A 62 1.12 24.35 -8.35
C GLU A 62 1.58 24.04 -9.79
N GLU A 63 2.66 24.66 -10.24
CA GLU A 63 3.26 24.36 -11.56
C GLU A 63 3.72 22.91 -11.66
N VAL A 64 4.31 22.37 -10.59
CA VAL A 64 4.75 20.96 -10.53
C VAL A 64 3.53 20.03 -10.52
N LEU A 65 2.50 20.36 -9.74
CA LEU A 65 1.27 19.55 -9.67
C LEU A 65 0.55 19.54 -11.03
N GLU A 66 0.47 20.69 -11.70
CA GLU A 66 -0.11 20.77 -13.02
C GLU A 66 0.69 19.98 -14.07
N LYS A 67 2.02 19.97 -13.97
CA LYS A 67 2.88 19.11 -14.80
C LYS A 67 2.59 17.63 -14.56
N ILE A 68 2.44 17.22 -13.30
CA ILE A 68 2.08 15.84 -12.94
C ILE A 68 0.73 15.47 -13.55
N ARG A 69 -0.32 16.30 -13.39
CA ARG A 69 -1.66 16.07 -13.98
C ARG A 69 -1.58 15.90 -15.50
N LYS A 70 -0.85 16.78 -16.20
CA LYS A 70 -0.71 16.74 -17.67
C LYS A 70 -0.02 15.47 -18.15
N ILE A 71 1.06 15.06 -17.48
CA ILE A 71 1.82 13.88 -17.87
C ILE A 71 0.98 12.63 -17.60
N THR A 72 0.45 12.44 -16.39
CA THR A 72 -0.34 11.26 -16.04
C THR A 72 -1.58 11.12 -16.92
N LYS A 73 -2.27 12.24 -17.23
CA LYS A 73 -3.38 12.25 -18.18
C LYS A 73 -2.96 11.85 -19.60
N ARG A 74 -1.83 12.38 -20.11
CA ARG A 74 -1.31 12.05 -21.46
C ARG A 74 -1.03 10.56 -21.61
N TYR A 75 -0.46 9.96 -20.57
CA TYR A 75 -0.13 8.53 -20.54
C TYR A 75 -1.24 7.64 -19.99
N GLU A 76 -2.40 8.21 -19.66
CA GLU A 76 -3.56 7.51 -19.06
C GLU A 76 -3.17 6.70 -17.81
N ILE A 77 -2.26 7.23 -16.98
CA ILE A 77 -1.85 6.64 -15.71
C ILE A 77 -2.79 7.12 -14.61
N ARG A 78 -3.36 6.18 -13.87
CA ARG A 78 -4.14 6.42 -12.66
C ARG A 78 -3.25 6.36 -11.43
N LEU A 79 -3.35 7.39 -10.62
CA LEU A 79 -2.66 7.49 -9.35
C LEU A 79 -3.61 6.95 -8.27
N ASP A 80 -3.44 5.69 -7.85
CA ASP A 80 -4.38 5.03 -6.92
C ASP A 80 -4.03 5.30 -5.46
N ALA A 81 -2.75 5.49 -5.16
CA ALA A 81 -2.27 5.90 -3.85
C ALA A 81 -1.03 6.79 -3.97
N LEU A 82 -0.81 7.63 -2.96
CA LEU A 82 0.38 8.47 -2.80
C LEU A 82 1.20 7.99 -1.61
N SER A 83 2.51 7.80 -1.80
CA SER A 83 3.42 7.39 -0.72
C SER A 83 3.59 8.51 0.31
N GLY A 84 3.22 8.26 1.57
CA GLY A 84 3.27 9.23 2.67
C GLY A 84 4.07 8.74 3.89
N THR A 85 5.06 7.85 3.69
CA THR A 85 5.69 7.09 4.77
C THR A 85 6.76 7.86 5.53
N PHE A 86 6.49 8.20 6.80
CA PHE A 86 7.47 8.62 7.80
C PHE A 86 7.35 7.76 9.07
N ASN A 87 8.26 7.89 10.04
CA ASN A 87 8.17 7.15 11.30
C ASN A 87 7.19 7.84 12.25
N MET A 88 5.97 7.33 12.38
CA MET A 88 4.92 7.91 13.23
C MET A 88 5.21 7.84 14.73
N ILE A 89 6.15 6.97 15.13
CA ILE A 89 6.57 6.79 16.53
C ILE A 89 8.07 6.98 16.70
N ASP A 90 8.71 7.80 15.86
CA ASP A 90 10.16 8.05 15.95
C ASP A 90 10.56 8.38 17.40
N PRO A 91 11.70 7.87 17.90
CA PRO A 91 12.20 8.24 19.22
C PRO A 91 12.45 9.74 19.38
N ASP A 92 12.71 10.45 18.29
CA ASP A 92 12.88 11.90 18.27
C ASP A 92 11.54 12.60 17.94
N PRO A 93 10.94 13.34 18.91
CA PRO A 93 9.66 14.01 18.71
C PRO A 93 9.72 15.13 17.65
N GLU A 94 10.90 15.71 17.38
CA GLU A 94 11.02 16.73 16.34
C GLU A 94 10.90 16.12 14.94
N ARG A 95 11.36 14.86 14.76
CA ARG A 95 11.14 14.12 13.53
C ARG A 95 9.67 13.77 13.30
N ILE A 96 8.93 13.43 14.37
CA ILE A 96 7.48 13.24 14.28
C ILE A 96 6.79 14.53 13.84
N LYS A 97 7.11 15.67 14.48
CA LYS A 97 6.52 16.98 14.12
C LYS A 97 6.84 17.37 12.66
N ALA A 98 8.07 17.16 12.21
CA ALA A 98 8.44 17.41 10.82
C ALA A 98 7.66 16.49 9.88
N GLY A 99 7.57 15.19 10.19
CA GLY A 99 6.80 14.22 9.43
C GLY A 99 5.31 14.57 9.33
N CYS A 100 4.70 15.02 10.43
CA CYS A 100 3.30 15.47 10.42
C CYS A 100 3.08 16.69 9.51
N ARG A 101 3.97 17.71 9.56
CA ARG A 101 3.88 18.86 8.65
C ARG A 101 3.98 18.45 7.18
N GLN A 102 4.98 17.63 6.85
CA GLN A 102 5.16 17.11 5.49
C GLN A 102 3.99 16.22 5.06
N PHE A 103 3.43 15.45 5.98
CA PHE A 103 2.26 14.61 5.70
C PHE A 103 1.00 15.44 5.44
N LYS A 104 0.83 16.59 6.10
CA LYS A 104 -0.24 17.54 5.77
C LYS A 104 -0.13 18.00 4.32
N GLU A 105 1.08 18.36 3.89
CA GLU A 105 1.34 18.71 2.49
C GLU A 105 1.06 17.54 1.54
N GLN A 106 1.40 16.32 1.96
CA GLN A 106 1.10 15.10 1.19
C GLN A 106 -0.41 14.91 0.98
N CYS A 107 -1.23 15.15 2.01
CA CYS A 107 -2.69 15.12 1.90
C CYS A 107 -3.20 16.21 0.94
N ARG A 108 -2.63 17.43 0.98
CA ARG A 108 -2.95 18.51 0.03
C ARG A 108 -2.63 18.10 -1.39
N ILE A 109 -1.42 17.59 -1.64
CA ILE A 109 -1.00 17.09 -2.96
C ILE A 109 -1.93 15.98 -3.46
N ALA A 110 -2.28 15.04 -2.61
CA ALA A 110 -3.21 13.96 -2.95
C ALA A 110 -4.57 14.52 -3.40
N LYS A 111 -5.12 15.47 -2.65
CA LYS A 111 -6.37 16.16 -3.02
C LYS A 111 -6.27 16.85 -4.38
N GLU A 112 -5.20 17.64 -4.59
CA GLU A 112 -4.99 18.40 -5.83
C GLU A 112 -4.80 17.48 -7.06
N LEU A 113 -4.16 16.33 -6.87
CA LEU A 113 -3.95 15.35 -7.93
C LEU A 113 -5.10 14.35 -8.09
N GLY A 114 -6.13 14.41 -7.23
CA GLY A 114 -7.26 13.47 -7.24
C GLY A 114 -6.87 12.06 -6.80
N ILE A 115 -5.85 11.91 -5.94
CA ILE A 115 -5.38 10.63 -5.42
C ILE A 115 -6.19 10.29 -4.16
N PRO A 116 -6.91 9.16 -4.13
CA PRO A 116 -7.83 8.89 -3.03
C PRO A 116 -7.15 8.40 -1.74
N VAL A 117 -5.97 7.81 -1.83
CA VAL A 117 -5.30 7.16 -0.69
C VAL A 117 -3.91 7.75 -0.49
N VAL A 118 -3.56 8.06 0.77
CA VAL A 118 -2.18 8.37 1.20
C VAL A 118 -1.70 7.24 2.10
N THR A 119 -0.53 6.66 1.80
CA THR A 119 -0.03 5.51 2.56
C THR A 119 0.63 5.93 3.85
N LEU A 120 0.54 5.09 4.89
CA LEU A 120 1.19 5.28 6.19
C LEU A 120 2.30 4.25 6.42
N CYS A 121 3.29 4.65 7.20
CA CYS A 121 4.22 3.75 7.87
C CYS A 121 4.10 3.98 9.38
N THR A 122 3.58 3.00 10.11
CA THR A 122 3.39 3.17 11.57
C THR A 122 4.69 3.22 12.36
N GLY A 123 5.79 2.78 11.74
CA GLY A 123 7.15 2.99 12.22
C GLY A 123 7.58 2.10 13.37
N SER A 124 8.75 2.41 13.90
CA SER A 124 9.43 1.68 14.95
C SER A 124 10.13 2.62 15.92
N LYS A 125 10.28 2.20 17.18
CA LYS A 125 11.14 2.85 18.19
C LYS A 125 12.62 2.57 17.97
N HIS A 126 12.99 1.87 16.89
CA HIS A 126 14.39 1.69 16.53
C HIS A 126 15.07 3.05 16.26
N PRO A 127 16.25 3.34 16.82
CA PRO A 127 16.81 4.70 16.83
C PRO A 127 17.17 5.26 15.46
N THR A 128 17.40 4.39 14.45
CA THR A 128 17.91 4.83 13.14
C THR A 128 17.15 4.29 11.95
N ASP A 129 16.32 3.25 12.11
CA ASP A 129 15.62 2.59 11.01
C ASP A 129 14.17 2.26 11.36
N LYS A 130 13.23 2.95 10.75
CA LYS A 130 11.79 2.74 10.95
C LYS A 130 11.27 1.38 10.45
N TRP A 131 12.05 0.65 9.69
CA TRP A 131 11.67 -0.65 9.13
C TRP A 131 12.21 -1.83 9.97
N THR A 132 13.07 -1.54 10.94
CA THR A 132 13.63 -2.56 11.84
C THR A 132 12.81 -2.67 13.11
N TRP A 133 12.44 -3.91 13.45
CA TRP A 133 11.75 -4.20 14.71
C TRP A 133 12.58 -3.76 15.92
N TYR A 134 11.89 -3.22 16.92
CA TYR A 134 12.49 -2.85 18.20
C TYR A 134 11.55 -3.21 19.35
N GLU A 135 12.10 -3.73 20.47
CA GLU A 135 11.29 -4.23 21.59
C GLU A 135 10.38 -3.16 22.22
N ASP A 136 10.80 -1.89 22.17
CA ASP A 136 10.02 -0.76 22.65
C ASP A 136 8.72 -0.55 21.87
N ASN A 137 8.56 -1.15 20.69
CA ASN A 137 7.30 -1.17 19.96
C ASN A 137 6.16 -1.87 20.73
N LEU A 138 6.49 -2.69 21.74
CA LEU A 138 5.51 -3.36 22.60
C LEU A 138 5.06 -2.51 23.78
N LYS A 139 5.76 -1.42 24.11
CA LYS A 139 5.41 -0.55 25.23
C LYS A 139 4.08 0.17 24.98
N GLU A 140 3.30 0.33 26.04
CA GLU A 140 2.04 1.09 25.98
C GLU A 140 2.26 2.56 25.60
N SER A 141 3.40 3.14 26.03
CA SER A 141 3.80 4.49 25.62
C SER A 141 3.97 4.63 24.11
N SER A 142 4.53 3.61 23.43
CA SER A 142 4.68 3.61 21.96
C SER A 142 3.34 3.51 21.26
N TRP A 143 2.39 2.76 21.82
CA TRP A 143 1.02 2.73 21.34
C TRP A 143 0.31 4.09 21.51
N THR A 144 0.51 4.73 22.67
CA THR A 144 -0.01 6.08 22.94
C THR A 144 0.55 7.12 21.96
N ASP A 145 1.86 7.04 21.66
CA ASP A 145 2.51 7.90 20.66
C ASP A 145 1.91 7.68 19.27
N LEU A 146 1.70 6.41 18.86
CA LEU A 146 1.05 6.08 17.60
C LEU A 146 -0.34 6.70 17.51
N MET A 147 -1.18 6.51 18.54
CA MET A 147 -2.56 7.01 18.54
C MET A 147 -2.61 8.54 18.47
N ARG A 148 -1.73 9.24 19.21
CA ARG A 148 -1.63 10.72 19.16
C ARG A 148 -1.26 11.20 17.76
N THR A 149 -0.24 10.61 17.12
CA THR A 149 0.14 10.96 15.75
C THR A 149 -1.00 10.65 14.78
N THR A 150 -1.66 9.50 14.94
CA THR A 150 -2.80 9.10 14.10
C THR A 150 -3.95 10.11 14.16
N GLU A 151 -4.31 10.61 15.34
CA GLU A 151 -5.36 11.61 15.51
C GLU A 151 -5.04 12.88 14.69
N GLU A 152 -3.80 13.35 14.74
CA GLU A 152 -3.35 14.51 13.97
C GLU A 152 -3.44 14.24 12.45
N LEU A 153 -2.96 13.07 11.97
CA LEU A 153 -3.01 12.72 10.55
C LEU A 153 -4.45 12.53 10.05
N LEU A 154 -5.35 12.00 10.87
CA LEU A 154 -6.77 11.87 10.54
C LEU A 154 -7.45 13.24 10.40
N GLY A 155 -7.02 14.24 11.18
CA GLY A 155 -7.44 15.62 10.99
C GLY A 155 -7.09 16.15 9.61
N TYR A 156 -5.88 15.88 9.13
CA TYR A 156 -5.46 16.26 7.77
C TYR A 156 -6.22 15.46 6.70
N ALA A 157 -6.43 14.15 6.91
CA ALA A 157 -7.21 13.33 6.00
C ALA A 157 -8.67 13.84 5.84
N GLN A 158 -9.25 14.35 6.92
CA GLN A 158 -10.57 14.98 6.89
C GLN A 158 -10.54 16.33 6.18
N GLU A 159 -9.55 17.18 6.45
CA GLU A 159 -9.37 18.51 5.83
C GLU A 159 -9.25 18.39 4.31
N TYR A 160 -8.52 17.40 3.81
CA TYR A 160 -8.22 17.23 2.37
C TYR A 160 -9.07 16.15 1.68
N ASP A 161 -9.99 15.51 2.38
CA ASP A 161 -10.88 14.48 1.85
C ASP A 161 -10.15 13.29 1.21
N VAL A 162 -9.14 12.78 1.92
CA VAL A 162 -8.37 11.59 1.53
C VAL A 162 -8.53 10.47 2.54
N VAL A 163 -8.16 9.25 2.15
CA VAL A 163 -8.11 8.06 3.00
C VAL A 163 -6.67 7.74 3.36
N LEU A 164 -6.41 7.33 4.59
CA LEU A 164 -5.11 6.88 5.05
C LEU A 164 -5.05 5.35 4.98
N GLY A 165 -4.08 4.83 4.23
CA GLY A 165 -3.86 3.39 4.09
C GLY A 165 -2.71 2.92 4.96
N VAL A 166 -2.97 2.03 5.93
CA VAL A 166 -1.94 1.41 6.76
C VAL A 166 -1.62 0.01 6.28
N GLU A 167 -0.35 -0.30 6.17
CA GLU A 167 0.17 -1.63 5.86
C GLU A 167 0.71 -2.30 7.13
N THR A 168 0.46 -3.61 7.30
CA THR A 168 1.14 -4.40 8.33
C THR A 168 2.58 -4.67 7.90
N GLU A 169 3.53 -4.28 8.74
CA GLU A 169 4.97 -4.43 8.44
C GLU A 169 5.69 -5.09 9.62
N ALA A 170 6.45 -6.15 9.36
CA ALA A 170 7.08 -6.96 10.42
C ALA A 170 7.94 -6.14 11.39
N GLY A 171 8.60 -5.09 10.89
CA GLY A 171 9.45 -4.19 11.69
C GLY A 171 8.69 -3.06 12.40
N ASN A 172 7.42 -2.86 12.11
CA ASN A 172 6.64 -1.74 12.63
C ASN A 172 5.87 -2.09 13.90
N ILE A 173 5.32 -1.06 14.57
CA ILE A 173 4.42 -1.23 15.71
C ILE A 173 3.12 -1.95 15.30
N ILE A 174 2.62 -1.73 14.09
CA ILE A 174 1.50 -2.49 13.51
C ILE A 174 2.07 -3.61 12.63
N ASN A 175 2.40 -4.73 13.26
CA ASN A 175 3.11 -5.84 12.65
C ASN A 175 2.31 -7.13 12.53
N THR A 176 1.04 -7.11 12.89
CA THR A 176 0.14 -8.27 12.76
C THR A 176 -1.28 -7.81 12.41
N PRO A 177 -2.10 -8.66 11.75
CA PRO A 177 -3.50 -8.36 11.48
C PRO A 177 -4.31 -8.01 12.74
N LEU A 178 -4.05 -8.70 13.85
CA LEU A 178 -4.72 -8.42 15.12
C LEU A 178 -4.39 -7.03 15.67
N ARG A 179 -3.12 -6.59 15.58
CA ARG A 179 -2.73 -5.23 15.96
C ARG A 179 -3.32 -4.19 15.02
N ALA A 180 -3.39 -4.48 13.73
CA ALA A 180 -4.04 -3.61 12.75
C ALA A 180 -5.54 -3.48 13.05
N ARG A 181 -6.25 -4.55 13.35
CA ARG A 181 -7.67 -4.50 13.76
C ARG A 181 -7.87 -3.63 15.00
N LYS A 182 -7.08 -3.88 16.05
CA LYS A 182 -7.11 -3.05 17.28
C LYS A 182 -6.86 -1.57 16.97
N TYR A 183 -5.93 -1.29 16.07
CA TYR A 183 -5.58 0.09 15.65
C TYR A 183 -6.74 0.77 14.94
N LEU A 184 -7.37 0.11 13.98
CA LEU A 184 -8.54 0.63 13.28
C LEU A 184 -9.71 0.87 14.24
N ASP A 185 -10.00 -0.09 15.13
CA ASP A 185 -11.11 0.00 16.09
C ASP A 185 -10.91 1.16 17.08
N GLN A 186 -9.68 1.34 17.56
CA GLN A 186 -9.37 2.42 18.51
C GLN A 186 -9.35 3.79 17.83
N ALA A 187 -8.88 3.89 16.58
CA ALA A 187 -8.94 5.11 15.80
C ALA A 187 -10.40 5.52 15.45
N GLY A 188 -11.29 4.53 15.28
CA GLY A 188 -12.73 4.73 15.06
C GLY A 188 -13.08 5.60 13.85
N SER A 189 -12.18 5.72 12.86
CA SER A 189 -12.34 6.61 11.72
C SER A 189 -12.55 5.84 10.41
N PRO A 190 -13.56 6.19 9.61
CA PRO A 190 -13.75 5.58 8.30
C PRO A 190 -12.65 5.94 7.30
N ARG A 191 -11.80 6.92 7.64
CA ARG A 191 -10.67 7.38 6.81
C ARG A 191 -9.38 6.62 7.08
N LEU A 192 -9.34 5.73 8.08
CA LEU A 192 -8.20 4.83 8.31
C LEU A 192 -8.55 3.46 7.75
N LYS A 193 -7.79 2.99 6.79
CA LYS A 193 -8.05 1.79 6.01
C LYS A 193 -6.77 0.95 5.86
N ILE A 194 -6.89 -0.21 5.23
CA ILE A 194 -5.81 -1.20 5.08
C ILE A 194 -5.24 -1.18 3.67
N ILE A 195 -3.91 -1.20 3.60
CA ILE A 195 -3.17 -1.69 2.44
C ILE A 195 -2.83 -3.16 2.73
N MET A 196 -3.42 -4.06 1.95
CA MET A 196 -3.18 -5.48 2.13
C MET A 196 -1.96 -5.91 1.31
N ASP A 197 -0.89 -6.32 2.00
CA ASP A 197 0.27 -6.98 1.41
C ASP A 197 0.34 -8.41 1.96
N GLY A 198 0.00 -9.38 1.12
CA GLY A 198 -0.04 -10.78 1.51
C GLY A 198 1.31 -11.32 2.02
N ALA A 199 2.42 -10.84 1.46
CA ALA A 199 3.75 -11.29 1.88
C ALA A 199 4.17 -10.79 3.27
N ASN A 200 3.64 -9.65 3.71
CA ASN A 200 3.93 -9.06 5.03
C ASN A 200 3.21 -9.74 6.21
N LEU A 201 2.30 -10.67 5.92
CA LEU A 201 1.49 -11.32 6.96
C LEU A 201 2.24 -12.45 7.69
N PHE A 202 3.32 -12.96 7.09
CA PHE A 202 3.96 -14.19 7.53
C PHE A 202 5.14 -13.96 8.48
N ARG A 203 5.28 -14.93 9.39
CA ARG A 203 6.49 -15.19 10.17
C ARG A 203 7.03 -16.57 9.80
N PRO A 204 8.32 -16.87 10.01
CA PRO A 204 8.93 -18.16 9.64
C PRO A 204 8.13 -19.38 10.09
N GLU A 205 7.62 -19.39 11.31
CA GLU A 205 6.85 -20.49 11.90
C GLU A 205 5.45 -20.69 11.28
N GLN A 206 4.91 -19.69 10.60
CA GLN A 206 3.56 -19.67 10.03
C GLN A 206 3.52 -20.08 8.54
N VAL A 207 4.67 -20.17 7.88
CA VAL A 207 4.74 -20.40 6.43
C VAL A 207 4.04 -21.70 6.01
N LYS A 208 4.08 -22.74 6.85
CA LYS A 208 3.42 -24.04 6.60
C LYS A 208 1.88 -23.97 6.64
N ASP A 209 1.33 -22.98 7.35
CA ASP A 209 -0.09 -22.81 7.57
C ASP A 209 -0.64 -21.60 6.74
N MET A 210 -0.10 -21.42 5.52
CA MET A 210 -0.26 -20.22 4.69
C MET A 210 -1.72 -19.78 4.51
N ARG A 211 -2.62 -20.69 4.10
CA ARG A 211 -4.03 -20.34 3.87
C ARG A 211 -4.73 -19.92 5.16
N GLN A 212 -4.45 -20.60 6.28
CA GLN A 212 -5.00 -20.20 7.58
C GLN A 212 -4.56 -18.78 7.96
N VAL A 213 -3.29 -18.43 7.76
CA VAL A 213 -2.79 -17.07 8.03
C VAL A 213 -3.48 -16.03 7.15
N LEU A 214 -3.72 -16.36 5.88
CA LEU A 214 -4.47 -15.49 4.97
C LEU A 214 -5.92 -15.34 5.44
N ASP A 215 -6.62 -16.44 5.76
CA ASP A 215 -8.00 -16.43 6.24
C ASP A 215 -8.15 -15.54 7.48
N GLU A 216 -7.32 -15.76 8.50
CA GLU A 216 -7.34 -14.96 9.74
C GLU A 216 -7.10 -13.47 9.47
N ALA A 217 -6.18 -13.14 8.55
CA ALA A 217 -5.91 -11.75 8.18
C ALA A 217 -7.10 -11.11 7.47
N PHE A 218 -7.74 -11.83 6.55
CA PHE A 218 -8.87 -11.33 5.80
C PHE A 218 -10.17 -11.26 6.62
N GLU A 219 -10.39 -12.18 7.55
CA GLU A 219 -11.49 -12.08 8.52
C GLU A 219 -11.41 -10.79 9.35
N LEU A 220 -10.19 -10.42 9.76
CA LEU A 220 -9.95 -9.22 10.58
C LEU A 220 -9.99 -7.92 9.75
N LEU A 221 -9.47 -7.93 8.52
CA LEU A 221 -9.10 -6.71 7.80
C LEU A 221 -9.75 -6.58 6.42
N GLY A 222 -10.30 -7.66 5.86
CA GLY A 222 -10.72 -7.73 4.46
C GLY A 222 -11.68 -6.64 4.02
N LYS A 223 -12.64 -6.25 4.88
CA LYS A 223 -13.64 -5.19 4.60
C LYS A 223 -13.07 -3.76 4.62
N ASP A 224 -11.84 -3.61 5.10
CA ASP A 224 -11.18 -2.32 5.21
C ASP A 224 -10.08 -2.12 4.16
N ILE A 225 -9.91 -3.05 3.22
CA ILE A 225 -8.88 -2.98 2.18
C ILE A 225 -9.22 -1.90 1.17
N VAL A 226 -8.28 -0.98 0.92
CA VAL A 226 -8.38 0.06 -0.11
C VAL A 226 -7.31 -0.03 -1.19
N ILE A 227 -6.19 -0.68 -0.90
CA ILE A 227 -5.11 -1.03 -1.83
C ILE A 227 -4.67 -2.47 -1.54
N ALA A 228 -4.34 -3.24 -2.58
CA ALA A 228 -3.71 -4.55 -2.44
C ALA A 228 -2.37 -4.58 -3.16
N HIS A 229 -1.33 -5.08 -2.47
CA HIS A 229 -0.01 -5.27 -3.04
C HIS A 229 0.19 -6.68 -3.58
N ALA A 230 0.98 -6.79 -4.64
CA ALA A 230 1.50 -8.05 -5.17
C ALA A 230 3.01 -8.10 -4.93
N LYS A 231 3.39 -8.48 -3.74
CA LYS A 231 4.74 -8.83 -3.30
C LYS A 231 4.76 -10.30 -2.92
N ASP A 232 5.85 -10.98 -3.18
CA ASP A 232 6.03 -12.38 -2.87
C ASP A 232 7.14 -12.58 -1.85
N PHE A 233 7.28 -13.78 -1.32
CA PHE A 233 8.37 -14.13 -0.43
C PHE A 233 8.87 -15.55 -0.68
N SER A 234 10.16 -15.76 -0.48
CA SER A 234 10.79 -17.07 -0.41
C SER A 234 11.10 -17.41 1.04
N PHE A 235 11.22 -18.71 1.33
CA PHE A 235 11.51 -19.22 2.66
C PHE A 235 12.63 -20.25 2.61
N HIS A 236 13.76 -19.93 3.25
CA HIS A 236 14.93 -20.79 3.42
C HIS A 236 15.42 -20.76 4.87
N GLY A 237 14.47 -20.94 5.83
CA GLY A 237 14.73 -20.79 7.25
C GLY A 237 14.41 -19.36 7.76
N ASP A 238 14.42 -18.38 6.88
CA ASP A 238 13.94 -17.03 7.11
C ASP A 238 13.16 -16.52 5.89
N ILE A 239 12.36 -15.46 6.09
CA ILE A 239 11.55 -14.85 5.02
C ILE A 239 12.39 -13.81 4.29
N SER A 240 12.41 -13.93 2.95
CA SER A 240 13.01 -12.93 2.06
C SER A 240 12.00 -12.50 1.01
N PHE A 241 11.76 -11.20 0.91
CA PHE A 241 10.83 -10.66 -0.07
C PHE A 241 11.41 -10.72 -1.48
N VAL A 242 10.56 -11.14 -2.43
CA VAL A 242 10.90 -11.33 -3.84
C VAL A 242 9.77 -10.82 -4.73
N ALA A 243 10.02 -10.72 -6.03
CA ALA A 243 9.01 -10.34 -7.01
C ALA A 243 7.88 -11.37 -7.09
N ALA A 244 6.66 -10.93 -7.36
CA ALA A 244 5.50 -11.80 -7.53
C ALA A 244 5.78 -12.92 -8.57
N GLY A 245 5.60 -14.17 -8.15
CA GLY A 245 5.89 -15.37 -8.94
C GLY A 245 7.31 -15.91 -8.80
N GLN A 246 8.13 -15.34 -7.93
CA GLN A 246 9.46 -15.88 -7.59
C GLN A 246 9.51 -16.48 -6.18
N GLY A 247 8.42 -16.42 -5.45
CA GLY A 247 8.28 -16.93 -4.10
C GLY A 247 7.27 -18.06 -4.00
N ILE A 248 6.66 -18.16 -2.83
CA ILE A 248 5.77 -19.26 -2.45
C ILE A 248 4.37 -18.83 -2.05
N LEU A 249 4.04 -17.53 -2.10
CA LEU A 249 2.71 -17.03 -1.74
C LEU A 249 1.66 -17.65 -2.69
N ASP A 250 0.59 -18.21 -2.12
CA ASP A 250 -0.55 -18.75 -2.88
C ASP A 250 -1.38 -17.58 -3.47
N PHE A 251 -0.90 -17.02 -4.58
CA PHE A 251 -1.55 -15.89 -5.24
C PHE A 251 -2.97 -16.19 -5.73
N PRO A 252 -3.30 -17.36 -6.31
CA PRO A 252 -4.68 -17.68 -6.64
C PRO A 252 -5.59 -17.56 -5.42
N TYR A 253 -5.19 -18.11 -4.29
CA TYR A 253 -5.96 -18.03 -3.05
C TYR A 253 -6.04 -16.61 -2.48
N TYR A 254 -4.93 -15.88 -2.47
CA TYR A 254 -4.90 -14.47 -2.05
C TYR A 254 -5.84 -13.59 -2.88
N ILE A 255 -5.86 -13.78 -4.20
CA ILE A 255 -6.74 -13.05 -5.12
C ILE A 255 -8.20 -13.42 -4.90
N HIS A 256 -8.50 -14.71 -4.71
CA HIS A 256 -9.85 -15.19 -4.33
C HIS A 256 -10.34 -14.49 -3.06
N LEU A 257 -9.52 -14.41 -2.00
CA LEU A 257 -9.90 -13.71 -0.77
C LEU A 257 -10.13 -12.20 -1.00
N LEU A 258 -9.32 -11.52 -1.81
CA LEU A 258 -9.56 -10.13 -2.17
C LEU A 258 -10.93 -9.94 -2.81
N GLU A 259 -11.35 -10.84 -3.69
CA GLU A 259 -12.66 -10.81 -4.35
C GLU A 259 -13.78 -11.12 -3.38
N HIS A 260 -13.62 -12.17 -2.58
CA HIS A 260 -14.59 -12.59 -1.55
C HIS A 260 -14.91 -11.45 -0.57
N TYR A 261 -13.90 -10.68 -0.16
CA TYR A 261 -14.07 -9.53 0.75
C TYR A 261 -14.41 -8.22 0.05
N GLY A 262 -14.67 -8.25 -1.27
CA GLY A 262 -15.20 -7.11 -2.04
C GLY A 262 -14.16 -6.09 -2.47
N TYR A 263 -12.86 -6.43 -2.43
CA TYR A 263 -11.84 -5.56 -3.03
C TYR A 263 -11.73 -5.82 -4.54
N HIS A 264 -12.08 -4.83 -5.35
CA HIS A 264 -12.06 -4.89 -6.82
C HIS A 264 -11.06 -3.92 -7.46
N GLY A 265 -10.24 -3.28 -6.65
CA GLY A 265 -9.17 -2.38 -7.12
C GLY A 265 -8.00 -3.09 -7.78
N PRO A 266 -7.01 -2.34 -8.30
CA PRO A 266 -5.83 -2.89 -8.94
C PRO A 266 -4.95 -3.67 -7.95
N LEU A 267 -4.19 -4.62 -8.49
CA LEU A 267 -3.15 -5.31 -7.74
C LEU A 267 -1.81 -4.60 -8.01
N ILE A 268 -1.26 -3.93 -7.00
CA ILE A 268 -0.07 -3.09 -7.14
C ILE A 268 1.19 -3.93 -6.90
N MET A 269 1.96 -4.18 -7.95
CA MET A 269 3.26 -4.86 -7.81
C MET A 269 4.23 -4.03 -6.99
N HIS A 270 4.88 -4.69 -6.03
CA HIS A 270 5.80 -4.09 -5.08
C HIS A 270 6.99 -5.00 -4.81
N GLY A 271 8.15 -4.44 -4.41
CA GLY A 271 9.31 -5.24 -4.02
C GLY A 271 10.02 -5.95 -5.20
N LEU A 272 10.02 -5.34 -6.40
CA LEU A 272 10.65 -5.91 -7.58
C LEU A 272 11.47 -4.86 -8.36
N SER A 273 12.44 -5.34 -9.17
CA SER A 273 13.14 -4.49 -10.12
C SER A 273 12.36 -4.34 -11.44
N GLU A 274 12.71 -3.33 -12.26
CA GLU A 274 12.05 -3.09 -13.55
C GLU A 274 12.15 -4.29 -14.49
N GLU A 275 13.28 -5.00 -14.48
CA GLU A 275 13.51 -6.20 -15.32
C GLU A 275 12.57 -7.36 -14.95
N GLN A 276 12.12 -7.43 -13.71
CA GLN A 276 11.23 -8.48 -13.22
C GLN A 276 9.77 -8.24 -13.59
N VAL A 277 9.37 -7.00 -13.89
CA VAL A 277 7.98 -6.60 -14.16
C VAL A 277 7.30 -7.47 -15.22
N PRO A 278 7.90 -7.75 -16.41
CA PRO A 278 7.22 -8.54 -17.43
C PRO A 278 6.92 -9.99 -16.98
N ALA A 279 7.80 -10.57 -16.17
CA ALA A 279 7.60 -11.93 -15.64
C ALA A 279 6.49 -11.95 -14.58
N SER A 280 6.50 -10.99 -13.65
CA SER A 280 5.48 -10.85 -12.62
C SER A 280 4.10 -10.55 -13.21
N CYS A 281 4.01 -9.72 -14.26
CA CYS A 281 2.75 -9.46 -14.97
C CYS A 281 2.16 -10.74 -15.56
N ARG A 282 2.99 -11.57 -16.22
CA ARG A 282 2.52 -12.85 -16.80
C ARG A 282 2.05 -13.83 -15.73
N PHE A 283 2.79 -13.91 -14.64
CA PHE A 283 2.43 -14.74 -13.48
C PHE A 283 1.09 -14.32 -12.87
N LEU A 284 0.94 -13.03 -12.51
CA LEU A 284 -0.26 -12.51 -11.87
C LEU A 284 -1.50 -12.64 -12.75
N LYS A 285 -1.39 -12.42 -14.06
CA LYS A 285 -2.50 -12.65 -15.01
C LYS A 285 -2.98 -14.09 -15.01
N ARG A 286 -2.10 -15.08 -14.86
CA ARG A 286 -2.48 -16.49 -14.72
C ARG A 286 -3.13 -16.74 -13.36
N ALA A 287 -2.53 -16.26 -12.28
CA ALA A 287 -3.05 -16.43 -10.92
C ALA A 287 -4.46 -15.82 -10.78
N MET A 288 -4.76 -14.70 -11.45
CA MET A 288 -6.11 -14.11 -11.49
C MET A 288 -7.13 -15.03 -12.16
N THR A 289 -6.74 -15.71 -13.23
CA THR A 289 -7.63 -16.69 -13.90
C THR A 289 -7.89 -17.91 -13.01
N GLU A 290 -6.87 -18.39 -12.31
CA GLU A 290 -6.96 -19.54 -11.40
C GLU A 290 -7.74 -19.19 -10.12
N GLY A 291 -7.56 -17.97 -9.55
CA GLY A 291 -8.29 -17.50 -8.38
C GLY A 291 -9.78 -17.37 -8.59
N GLY A 292 -10.22 -16.89 -9.76
CA GLY A 292 -11.62 -16.78 -10.11
C GLY A 292 -12.36 -18.12 -10.31
N THR A 293 -11.67 -19.24 -10.29
CA THR A 293 -12.27 -20.59 -10.41
C THR A 293 -12.33 -21.35 -9.09
N LEU A 294 -11.87 -20.76 -7.98
CA LEU A 294 -11.90 -21.41 -6.66
C LEU A 294 -13.29 -21.47 -6.01
N ASP A 295 -14.27 -20.76 -6.56
CA ASP A 295 -15.69 -20.76 -6.12
C ASP A 295 -16.56 -21.76 -6.88
N GLU A 296 -16.03 -22.47 -7.89
CA GLU A 296 -16.71 -23.54 -8.65
C GLU A 296 -16.35 -24.95 -8.12
#